data_710680fb3edba16e30684b0ad134100b
#
_entry.id   710680fb3edba16e30684b0ad134100b
#
_cell.length_a   1.000
_cell.length_b   1.000
_cell.length_c   1.000
_cell.angle_alpha   90.00
_cell.angle_beta   90.00
_cell.angle_gamma   90.00
#
_symmetry.space_group_name_H-M   'P 1'
#
loop_
_entity.id
_entity.type
_entity.pdbx_description
1 polymer ?
#
loop_
_entity_poly.entity_id
_entity_poly.type
_entity_poly.pdbx_seq_one_letter_code
_entity_poly.pdbx_strand_id
1 'polypeptide(L)'
;MQDRLRKHAEGLAKDRDSEPHDVSEHWGEDVKKLYKDRGIGTLVGFGKRPAVLVIDMSIGFNDPAYRVGADQTPAVTRIATLLRSARECQVPIYYFTTAYQRDGRDAGMFGKKIPALLDLQAGDRAVEIDPRLAPMEGEIVITKKFSSAFFETNLVSLLVRDGIDTTVLTGCSTSGCIRAAAVDGVSYGYHVIVPEECVSDRAEGPHYASLFDINAKYGDVLPLAEVLEYFDTLPKDRSVRMSTAG
;
A
#
# COMPACT_ATOMS: atom_id res chain seq x y z
N MET A 1 -1.19 7.48 -29.82
CA MET A 1 -1.28 7.67 -28.37
C MET A 1 -2.68 7.31 -27.86
N GLN A 2 -3.73 7.90 -28.40
CA GLN A 2 -5.13 7.57 -28.01
C GLN A 2 -5.52 6.10 -28.24
N ASP A 3 -5.01 5.44 -29.25
CA ASP A 3 -5.31 4.02 -29.57
C ASP A 3 -4.66 3.04 -28.57
N ARG A 4 -3.56 3.43 -27.95
CA ARG A 4 -2.87 2.66 -26.90
C ARG A 4 -3.62 2.76 -25.56
N LEU A 5 -4.14 3.93 -25.24
CA LEU A 5 -4.95 4.19 -24.04
C LEU A 5 -6.29 3.45 -24.13
N ARG A 6 -6.91 3.43 -25.32
CA ARG A 6 -8.15 2.70 -25.56
C ARG A 6 -7.97 1.18 -25.43
N LYS A 7 -6.90 0.61 -25.96
CA LYS A 7 -6.57 -0.83 -25.82
C LYS A 7 -6.22 -1.20 -24.37
N HIS A 8 -5.64 -0.28 -23.60
CA HIS A 8 -5.34 -0.50 -22.19
C HIS A 8 -6.62 -0.48 -21.34
N ALA A 9 -7.51 0.48 -21.60
CA ALA A 9 -8.83 0.54 -20.97
C ALA A 9 -9.72 -0.66 -21.35
N GLU A 10 -9.65 -1.13 -22.62
CA GLU A 10 -10.38 -2.32 -23.08
C GLU A 10 -9.79 -3.63 -22.48
N GLY A 11 -8.49 -3.67 -22.18
CA GLY A 11 -7.83 -4.76 -21.46
C GLY A 11 -8.27 -4.84 -20.00
N LEU A 12 -8.39 -3.71 -19.34
CA LEU A 12 -8.90 -3.61 -17.95
C LEU A 12 -10.41 -3.89 -17.88
N ALA A 13 -11.15 -3.59 -18.95
CA ALA A 13 -12.59 -3.85 -19.03
C ALA A 13 -12.94 -5.34 -19.27
N LYS A 14 -12.00 -6.15 -19.77
CA LYS A 14 -12.21 -7.60 -19.98
C LYS A 14 -11.96 -8.46 -18.74
N ASP A 15 -11.32 -7.90 -17.71
CA ASP A 15 -11.11 -8.57 -16.43
C ASP A 15 -12.24 -8.27 -15.40
N ARG A 16 -13.38 -7.79 -15.91
CA ARG A 16 -14.58 -7.44 -15.13
C ARG A 16 -15.44 -8.63 -14.69
N ASP A 17 -14.92 -9.84 -14.71
CA ASP A 17 -15.61 -11.00 -14.08
C ASP A 17 -15.40 -11.10 -12.56
N SER A 18 -14.59 -10.20 -11.96
CA SER A 18 -14.71 -9.83 -10.55
C SER A 18 -15.31 -8.42 -10.49
N GLU A 19 -16.60 -8.32 -10.19
CA GLU A 19 -17.20 -7.03 -9.80
C GLU A 19 -16.32 -6.39 -8.72
N PRO A 20 -16.10 -5.06 -8.75
CA PRO A 20 -15.42 -4.41 -7.64
C PRO A 20 -16.18 -4.78 -6.38
N HIS A 21 -15.54 -5.50 -5.47
CA HIS A 21 -16.11 -5.80 -4.17
C HIS A 21 -16.31 -4.46 -3.48
N ASP A 22 -17.49 -3.92 -3.62
CA ASP A 22 -17.89 -2.76 -2.83
C ASP A 22 -17.79 -3.18 -1.36
N VAL A 23 -16.74 -2.71 -0.66
CA VAL A 23 -16.58 -2.92 0.79
C VAL A 23 -17.87 -2.67 1.55
N SER A 24 -18.78 -1.92 0.95
CA SER A 24 -20.11 -1.62 1.45
C SER A 24 -21.04 -2.84 1.45
N GLU A 25 -20.83 -3.87 0.64
CA GLU A 25 -21.68 -5.06 0.65
C GLU A 25 -21.55 -5.87 1.94
N HIS A 26 -20.39 -5.79 2.62
CA HIS A 26 -20.16 -6.48 3.90
C HIS A 26 -20.77 -5.76 5.12
N TRP A 27 -21.19 -4.50 4.95
CA TRP A 27 -21.76 -3.68 6.01
C TRP A 27 -23.14 -3.21 5.57
N GLY A 28 -24.19 -3.67 6.21
CA GLY A 28 -25.55 -3.33 5.83
C GLY A 28 -25.77 -1.84 5.60
N GLU A 29 -26.69 -1.49 4.74
CA GLU A 29 -27.02 -0.09 4.39
C GLU A 29 -27.25 0.79 5.62
N ASP A 30 -27.74 0.21 6.73
CA ASP A 30 -27.94 0.92 7.99
C ASP A 30 -26.64 1.45 8.59
N VAL A 31 -25.53 0.71 8.48
CA VAL A 31 -24.24 1.15 9.00
C VAL A 31 -23.66 2.26 8.13
N LYS A 32 -23.75 2.13 6.81
CA LYS A 32 -23.33 3.19 5.88
C LYS A 32 -24.09 4.48 6.13
N LYS A 33 -25.41 4.37 6.24
CA LYS A 33 -26.28 5.52 6.51
C LYS A 33 -25.93 6.18 7.85
N LEU A 34 -25.71 5.38 8.90
CA LEU A 34 -25.32 5.89 10.22
C LEU A 34 -24.05 6.73 10.17
N TYR A 35 -23.01 6.24 9.46
CA TYR A 35 -21.72 6.93 9.34
C TYR A 35 -21.88 8.23 8.53
N LYS A 36 -22.55 8.15 7.38
CA LYS A 36 -22.82 9.28 6.50
C LYS A 36 -23.62 10.39 7.23
N ASP A 37 -24.68 10.03 7.93
CA ASP A 37 -25.53 10.98 8.68
C ASP A 37 -24.75 11.68 9.80
N ARG A 38 -23.65 11.09 10.26
CA ARG A 38 -22.76 11.65 11.30
C ARG A 38 -21.53 12.36 10.74
N GLY A 39 -21.38 12.45 9.43
CA GLY A 39 -20.21 13.05 8.78
C GLY A 39 -18.93 12.24 8.94
N ILE A 40 -19.04 10.90 9.08
CA ILE A 40 -17.92 9.97 9.15
C ILE A 40 -17.73 9.32 7.77
N GLY A 41 -16.49 9.23 7.27
CA GLY A 41 -16.18 8.64 5.97
C GLY A 41 -16.31 9.63 4.81
N THR A 42 -16.09 10.93 5.07
CA THR A 42 -16.00 11.92 4.00
C THR A 42 -14.71 11.71 3.21
N LEU A 43 -14.82 11.60 1.90
CA LEU A 43 -13.65 11.53 1.02
C LEU A 43 -12.81 12.81 1.13
N VAL A 44 -11.51 12.63 1.33
CA VAL A 44 -10.53 13.73 1.37
C VAL A 44 -9.92 13.96 0.00
N GLY A 45 -9.82 12.90 -0.80
CA GLY A 45 -9.27 12.91 -2.16
C GLY A 45 -7.75 12.99 -2.20
N PHE A 46 -7.25 13.10 -3.43
CA PHE A 46 -5.82 13.16 -3.70
C PHE A 46 -5.26 14.55 -3.46
N GLY A 47 -4.00 14.61 -3.00
CA GLY A 47 -3.19 15.83 -3.01
C GLY A 47 -2.57 16.09 -4.40
N LYS A 48 -1.35 16.64 -4.42
CA LYS A 48 -0.65 17.02 -5.66
C LYS A 48 0.63 16.21 -5.92
N ARG A 49 1.20 15.63 -4.89
CA ARG A 49 2.52 14.96 -4.93
C ARG A 49 2.44 13.58 -4.26
N PRO A 50 1.96 12.55 -4.98
CA PRO A 50 1.85 11.21 -4.44
C PRO A 50 3.20 10.49 -4.38
N ALA A 51 3.27 9.51 -3.46
CA ALA A 51 4.25 8.43 -3.45
C ALA A 51 3.53 7.09 -3.22
N VAL A 52 4.04 6.02 -3.84
CA VAL A 52 3.54 4.66 -3.61
C VAL A 52 4.35 4.00 -2.50
N LEU A 53 3.68 3.42 -1.51
CA LEU A 53 4.27 2.63 -0.44
C LEU A 53 3.91 1.15 -0.65
N VAL A 54 4.90 0.33 -0.97
CA VAL A 54 4.75 -1.13 -1.15
C VAL A 54 5.15 -1.82 0.15
N ILE A 55 4.16 -2.24 0.92
CA ILE A 55 4.36 -2.67 2.30
C ILE A 55 4.31 -4.21 2.38
N ASP A 56 5.41 -4.81 2.85
CA ASP A 56 5.54 -6.24 3.17
C ASP A 56 5.21 -7.20 2.00
N MET A 57 5.42 -6.76 0.77
CA MET A 57 5.31 -7.65 -0.40
C MET A 57 6.63 -8.42 -0.61
N SER A 58 7.06 -9.11 0.44
CA SER A 58 8.23 -9.98 0.43
C SER A 58 7.85 -11.44 0.20
N ILE A 59 8.85 -12.27 -0.16
CA ILE A 59 8.64 -13.70 -0.41
C ILE A 59 7.98 -14.36 0.80
N GLY A 60 8.42 -14.06 2.02
CA GLY A 60 7.87 -14.66 3.24
C GLY A 60 6.40 -14.32 3.52
N PHE A 61 5.90 -13.15 3.06
CA PHE A 61 4.50 -12.80 3.17
C PHE A 61 3.65 -13.30 2.00
N ASN A 62 4.27 -13.52 0.83
CA ASN A 62 3.56 -13.88 -0.40
C ASN A 62 3.54 -15.39 -0.68
N ASP A 63 4.30 -16.18 0.07
CA ASP A 63 4.38 -17.63 -0.11
C ASP A 63 3.74 -18.35 1.10
N PRO A 64 2.66 -19.14 0.87
CA PRO A 64 1.99 -19.91 1.91
C PRO A 64 2.88 -20.94 2.63
N ALA A 65 4.06 -21.25 2.11
CA ALA A 65 5.04 -22.11 2.78
C ALA A 65 5.61 -21.50 4.07
N TYR A 66 5.57 -20.17 4.20
CA TYR A 66 5.97 -19.47 5.42
C TYR A 66 4.78 -19.28 6.36
N ARG A 67 5.01 -19.36 7.68
CA ARG A 67 3.95 -19.24 8.69
C ARG A 67 3.20 -17.91 8.64
N VAL A 68 3.85 -16.83 8.19
CA VAL A 68 3.23 -15.51 8.01
C VAL A 68 2.64 -15.32 6.61
N GLY A 69 2.95 -16.24 5.69
CA GLY A 69 2.61 -16.13 4.28
C GLY A 69 1.17 -16.48 3.97
N ALA A 70 0.73 -15.97 2.83
CA ALA A 70 -0.53 -16.34 2.18
C ALA A 70 -0.35 -16.19 0.66
N ASP A 71 -1.27 -16.75 -0.14
CA ASP A 71 -1.27 -16.47 -1.58
C ASP A 71 -1.78 -15.03 -1.82
N GLN A 72 -0.84 -14.16 -2.14
CA GLN A 72 -1.09 -12.74 -2.43
C GLN A 72 -1.10 -12.45 -3.95
N THR A 73 -1.13 -13.49 -4.78
CA THR A 73 -1.02 -13.35 -6.24
C THR A 73 -2.01 -12.35 -6.85
N PRO A 74 -3.29 -12.28 -6.45
CA PRO A 74 -4.20 -11.25 -6.96
C PRO A 74 -3.69 -9.83 -6.70
N ALA A 75 -3.35 -9.51 -5.45
CA ALA A 75 -2.83 -8.19 -5.09
C ALA A 75 -1.49 -7.89 -5.77
N VAL A 76 -0.55 -8.86 -5.83
CA VAL A 76 0.73 -8.72 -6.54
C VAL A 76 0.51 -8.29 -7.98
N THR A 77 -0.45 -8.89 -8.67
CA THR A 77 -0.76 -8.56 -10.08
C THR A 77 -1.24 -7.12 -10.22
N ARG A 78 -2.11 -6.67 -9.32
CA ARG A 78 -2.64 -5.29 -9.32
C ARG A 78 -1.57 -4.27 -8.92
N ILE A 79 -0.75 -4.58 -7.91
CA ILE A 79 0.40 -3.76 -7.52
C ILE A 79 1.38 -3.61 -8.70
N ALA A 80 1.70 -4.69 -9.41
CA ALA A 80 2.58 -4.61 -10.58
C ALA A 80 2.04 -3.65 -11.67
N THR A 81 0.72 -3.60 -11.85
CA THR A 81 0.07 -2.64 -12.76
C THR A 81 0.22 -1.20 -12.25
N LEU A 82 -0.06 -0.97 -10.96
CA LEU A 82 0.11 0.35 -10.33
C LEU A 82 1.56 0.84 -10.41
N LEU A 83 2.54 -0.03 -10.12
CA LEU A 83 3.96 0.33 -10.16
C LEU A 83 4.42 0.73 -11.57
N ARG A 84 3.91 0.07 -12.61
CA ARG A 84 4.20 0.45 -14.00
C ARG A 84 3.72 1.87 -14.27
N SER A 85 2.48 2.18 -13.94
CA SER A 85 1.91 3.53 -14.10
C SER A 85 2.67 4.57 -13.25
N ALA A 86 2.97 4.24 -11.99
CA ALA A 86 3.75 5.12 -11.11
C ALA A 86 5.11 5.47 -11.72
N ARG A 87 5.83 4.49 -12.30
CA ARG A 87 7.13 4.69 -12.97
C ARG A 87 6.99 5.54 -14.22
N GLU A 88 5.98 5.28 -15.05
CA GLU A 88 5.69 6.09 -16.26
C GLU A 88 5.37 7.55 -15.90
N CYS A 89 4.71 7.77 -14.76
CA CYS A 89 4.35 9.10 -14.25
C CYS A 89 5.38 9.70 -13.28
N GLN A 90 6.55 9.06 -13.11
CA GLN A 90 7.63 9.50 -12.21
C GLN A 90 7.16 9.71 -10.75
N VAL A 91 6.22 8.88 -10.29
CA VAL A 91 5.77 8.84 -8.90
C VAL A 91 6.80 8.05 -8.08
N PRO A 92 7.36 8.62 -7.00
CA PRO A 92 8.31 7.91 -6.13
C PRO A 92 7.70 6.64 -5.54
N ILE A 93 8.52 5.58 -5.44
CA ILE A 93 8.13 4.30 -4.90
C ILE A 93 9.05 3.94 -3.73
N TYR A 94 8.47 3.61 -2.59
CA TYR A 94 9.16 3.15 -1.39
C TYR A 94 8.68 1.76 -1.03
N TYR A 95 9.61 0.83 -0.90
CA TYR A 95 9.33 -0.54 -0.48
C TYR A 95 9.62 -0.73 0.99
N PHE A 96 8.85 -1.60 1.63
CA PHE A 96 9.07 -2.00 3.00
C PHE A 96 9.15 -3.51 3.10
N THR A 97 10.13 -3.97 3.87
CA THR A 97 10.24 -5.37 4.27
C THR A 97 10.39 -5.45 5.78
N THR A 98 9.75 -6.43 6.39
CA THR A 98 9.93 -6.73 7.81
C THR A 98 11.05 -7.75 7.96
N ALA A 99 12.07 -7.43 8.76
CA ALA A 99 13.18 -8.34 9.01
C ALA A 99 13.71 -8.20 10.43
N TYR A 100 14.04 -9.32 11.07
CA TYR A 100 14.56 -9.38 12.43
C TYR A 100 15.93 -10.01 12.49
N GLN A 101 16.66 -9.76 13.58
CA GLN A 101 17.89 -10.48 13.87
C GLN A 101 17.58 -11.94 14.22
N ARG A 102 18.56 -12.84 13.98
CA ARG A 102 18.39 -14.30 14.18
C ARG A 102 17.96 -14.69 15.59
N ASP A 103 18.34 -13.92 16.58
CA ASP A 103 17.93 -14.13 17.98
C ASP A 103 16.61 -13.44 18.37
N GLY A 104 15.98 -12.73 17.43
CA GLY A 104 14.69 -12.07 17.60
C GLY A 104 14.65 -10.94 18.62
N ARG A 105 15.84 -10.50 19.16
CA ARG A 105 15.92 -9.48 20.21
C ARG A 105 15.29 -8.14 19.82
N ASP A 106 15.24 -7.84 18.52
CA ASP A 106 14.73 -6.60 17.96
C ASP A 106 13.26 -6.65 17.54
N ALA A 107 12.57 -7.77 17.81
CA ALA A 107 11.14 -7.93 17.52
C ALA A 107 10.23 -7.45 18.68
N GLY A 108 10.79 -7.31 19.89
CA GLY A 108 10.07 -6.82 21.05
C GLY A 108 8.78 -7.59 21.37
N MET A 109 7.75 -6.86 21.78
CA MET A 109 6.43 -7.43 22.08
C MET A 109 5.69 -7.89 20.82
N PHE A 110 6.01 -7.31 19.66
CA PHE A 110 5.39 -7.69 18.38
C PHE A 110 5.74 -9.14 18.00
N GLY A 111 7.02 -9.52 18.13
CA GLY A 111 7.44 -10.91 17.95
C GLY A 111 6.87 -11.88 18.98
N LYS A 112 6.61 -11.42 20.23
CA LYS A 112 5.90 -12.24 21.22
C LYS A 112 4.44 -12.45 20.88
N LYS A 113 3.78 -11.41 20.35
CA LYS A 113 2.37 -11.50 19.93
C LYS A 113 2.19 -12.34 18.68
N ILE A 114 3.14 -12.24 17.74
CA ILE A 114 3.12 -12.96 16.46
C ILE A 114 4.46 -13.71 16.29
N PRO A 115 4.65 -14.85 16.94
CA PRO A 115 5.94 -15.59 16.88
C PRO A 115 6.34 -16.01 15.47
N ALA A 116 5.37 -16.13 14.56
CA ALA A 116 5.64 -16.46 13.15
C ALA A 116 6.47 -15.38 12.42
N LEU A 117 6.46 -14.12 12.90
CA LEU A 117 7.30 -13.05 12.34
C LEU A 117 8.80 -13.32 12.53
N LEU A 118 9.19 -14.12 13.50
CA LEU A 118 10.60 -14.45 13.76
C LEU A 118 11.22 -15.35 12.66
N ASP A 119 10.41 -15.87 11.75
CA ASP A 119 10.88 -16.57 10.54
C ASP A 119 11.45 -15.58 9.50
N LEU A 120 11.14 -14.27 9.63
CA LEU A 120 11.63 -13.23 8.74
C LEU A 120 13.00 -12.72 9.22
N GLN A 121 14.05 -13.50 8.97
CA GLN A 121 15.38 -13.16 9.44
C GLN A 121 16.16 -12.32 8.41
N ALA A 122 16.86 -11.32 8.90
CA ALA A 122 17.68 -10.44 8.05
C ALA A 122 18.72 -11.25 7.27
N GLY A 123 18.73 -11.04 5.95
CA GLY A 123 19.63 -11.76 5.02
C GLY A 123 19.05 -13.06 4.46
N ASP A 124 17.89 -13.50 4.93
CA ASP A 124 17.23 -14.69 4.38
C ASP A 124 16.32 -14.30 3.19
N ARG A 125 16.09 -15.27 2.30
CA ARG A 125 15.23 -15.11 1.13
C ARG A 125 13.80 -14.64 1.49
N ALA A 126 13.30 -15.01 2.67
CA ALA A 126 11.96 -14.62 3.13
C ALA A 126 11.73 -13.11 3.16
N VAL A 127 12.79 -12.32 3.41
CA VAL A 127 12.70 -10.86 3.51
C VAL A 127 12.99 -10.12 2.22
N GLU A 128 13.34 -10.83 1.15
CA GLU A 128 13.50 -10.23 -0.17
C GLU A 128 12.14 -9.82 -0.74
N ILE A 129 12.11 -8.70 -1.45
CA ILE A 129 10.89 -8.28 -2.17
C ILE A 129 10.54 -9.33 -3.23
N ASP A 130 9.27 -9.62 -3.39
CA ASP A 130 8.76 -10.55 -4.39
C ASP A 130 9.30 -10.18 -5.79
N PRO A 131 9.94 -11.09 -6.49
CA PRO A 131 10.55 -10.80 -7.80
C PRO A 131 9.56 -10.23 -8.83
N ARG A 132 8.26 -10.49 -8.68
CA ARG A 132 7.21 -9.95 -9.55
C ARG A 132 7.03 -8.43 -9.35
N LEU A 133 7.50 -7.89 -8.21
CA LEU A 133 7.43 -6.48 -7.83
C LEU A 133 8.82 -5.85 -7.68
N ALA A 134 9.86 -6.48 -8.21
CA ALA A 134 11.25 -6.10 -7.99
C ALA A 134 11.49 -4.58 -8.07
N PRO A 135 12.15 -4.00 -7.07
CA PRO A 135 12.55 -2.59 -7.10
C PRO A 135 13.47 -2.30 -8.28
N MET A 136 13.31 -1.13 -8.88
CA MET A 136 14.19 -0.60 -9.92
C MET A 136 15.29 0.28 -9.31
N GLU A 137 16.32 0.57 -10.09
CA GLU A 137 17.37 1.52 -9.68
C GLU A 137 16.78 2.86 -9.26
N GLY A 138 17.19 3.35 -8.10
CA GLY A 138 16.70 4.59 -7.49
C GLY A 138 15.46 4.42 -6.59
N GLU A 139 14.79 3.28 -6.63
CA GLU A 139 13.70 2.97 -5.68
C GLU A 139 14.26 2.49 -4.33
N ILE A 140 13.69 2.96 -3.24
CA ILE A 140 14.24 2.76 -1.89
C ILE A 140 13.54 1.60 -1.20
N VAL A 141 14.32 0.64 -0.66
CA VAL A 141 13.83 -0.43 0.20
C VAL A 141 14.16 -0.12 1.66
N ILE A 142 13.15 -0.07 2.50
CA ILE A 142 13.26 0.26 3.93
C ILE A 142 12.94 -1.00 4.75
N THR A 143 13.83 -1.37 5.65
CA THR A 143 13.55 -2.41 6.63
C THR A 143 12.83 -1.82 7.83
N LYS A 144 11.70 -2.41 8.21
CA LYS A 144 10.94 -2.04 9.40
C LYS A 144 10.86 -3.20 10.40
N LYS A 145 10.56 -2.90 11.65
CA LYS A 145 10.44 -3.86 12.76
C LYS A 145 9.02 -4.02 13.28
N PHE A 146 8.16 -3.04 12.99
CA PHE A 146 6.80 -2.95 13.52
C PHE A 146 5.79 -2.84 12.39
N SER A 147 4.49 -2.83 12.74
CA SER A 147 3.41 -2.84 11.75
C SER A 147 3.48 -1.68 10.77
N SER A 148 3.48 -0.45 11.29
CA SER A 148 3.42 0.74 10.45
C SER A 148 4.72 0.96 9.67
N ALA A 149 4.58 1.37 8.42
CA ALA A 149 5.69 1.84 7.58
C ALA A 149 6.32 3.15 8.10
N PHE A 150 5.61 3.89 8.94
CA PHE A 150 6.07 5.15 9.51
C PHE A 150 6.85 4.96 10.82
N PHE A 151 6.47 3.96 11.63
CA PHE A 151 7.00 3.81 12.97
C PHE A 151 8.45 3.31 12.95
N GLU A 152 9.36 4.07 13.56
CA GLU A 152 10.81 3.79 13.64
C GLU A 152 11.50 3.56 12.30
N THR A 153 11.02 4.24 11.25
CA THR A 153 11.67 4.27 9.94
C THR A 153 12.05 5.70 9.56
N ASN A 154 12.85 5.83 8.50
CA ASN A 154 13.19 7.14 7.95
C ASN A 154 12.17 7.65 6.90
N LEU A 155 11.00 7.00 6.77
CA LEU A 155 10.02 7.32 5.75
C LEU A 155 9.62 8.80 5.76
N VAL A 156 9.25 9.34 6.94
CA VAL A 156 8.80 10.74 7.04
C VAL A 156 9.84 11.72 6.49
N SER A 157 11.13 11.49 6.82
CA SER A 157 12.22 12.34 6.29
C SER A 157 12.31 12.27 4.76
N LEU A 158 12.10 11.10 4.17
CA LEU A 158 12.11 10.92 2.72
C LEU A 158 10.90 11.61 2.08
N LEU A 159 9.70 11.43 2.62
CA LEU A 159 8.48 12.07 2.13
C LEU A 159 8.58 13.60 2.20
N VAL A 160 9.10 14.14 3.30
CA VAL A 160 9.33 15.59 3.45
C VAL A 160 10.37 16.10 2.45
N ARG A 161 11.50 15.40 2.28
CA ARG A 161 12.53 15.75 1.28
C ARG A 161 11.92 15.85 -0.12
N ASP A 162 11.06 14.91 -0.49
CA ASP A 162 10.48 14.82 -1.83
C ASP A 162 9.20 15.67 -1.96
N GLY A 163 8.80 16.36 -0.87
CA GLY A 163 7.62 17.23 -0.82
C GLY A 163 6.33 16.48 -1.08
N ILE A 164 6.25 15.22 -0.64
CA ILE A 164 5.08 14.36 -0.80
C ILE A 164 3.96 14.85 0.11
N ASP A 165 2.74 14.86 -0.40
CA ASP A 165 1.52 15.17 0.34
C ASP A 165 0.50 14.02 0.33
N THR A 166 0.72 13.02 -0.50
CA THR A 166 -0.21 11.89 -0.71
C THR A 166 0.55 10.57 -0.65
N THR A 167 0.07 9.63 0.14
CA THR A 167 0.61 8.28 0.21
C THR A 167 -0.39 7.27 -0.33
N VAL A 168 0.01 6.51 -1.35
CA VAL A 168 -0.76 5.40 -1.92
C VAL A 168 -0.25 4.11 -1.29
N LEU A 169 -1.04 3.54 -0.36
CA LEU A 169 -0.65 2.37 0.42
C LEU A 169 -1.03 1.08 -0.31
N THR A 170 -0.07 0.18 -0.48
CA THR A 170 -0.28 -1.12 -1.12
C THR A 170 0.43 -2.24 -0.34
N GLY A 171 0.00 -3.47 -0.53
CA GLY A 171 0.64 -4.63 0.06
C GLY A 171 -0.17 -5.35 1.12
N CYS A 172 0.47 -5.87 2.14
CA CYS A 172 -0.16 -6.69 3.17
C CYS A 172 0.38 -6.41 4.59
N SER A 173 -0.32 -6.82 5.65
CA SER A 173 -1.70 -7.28 5.65
C SER A 173 -2.64 -6.10 5.86
N THR A 174 -3.78 -6.11 5.22
CA THR A 174 -4.76 -5.00 5.33
C THR A 174 -5.09 -4.67 6.77
N SER A 175 -5.36 -5.70 7.60
CA SER A 175 -5.68 -5.53 9.03
C SER A 175 -4.49 -5.21 9.94
N GLY A 176 -3.29 -5.32 9.40
CA GLY A 176 -2.03 -5.08 10.12
C GLY A 176 -1.30 -3.84 9.62
N CYS A 177 -0.31 -4.08 8.75
CA CYS A 177 0.64 -3.05 8.34
C CYS A 177 -0.01 -1.93 7.51
N ILE A 178 -0.99 -2.25 6.67
CA ILE A 178 -1.71 -1.26 5.87
C ILE A 178 -2.53 -0.35 6.78
N ARG A 179 -3.37 -0.94 7.66
CA ARG A 179 -4.18 -0.16 8.60
C ARG A 179 -3.32 0.68 9.54
N ALA A 180 -2.22 0.14 10.06
CA ALA A 180 -1.30 0.88 10.91
C ALA A 180 -0.65 2.06 10.16
N ALA A 181 -0.21 1.85 8.92
CA ALA A 181 0.34 2.90 8.09
C ALA A 181 -0.71 3.97 7.71
N ALA A 182 -1.98 3.59 7.51
CA ALA A 182 -3.05 4.54 7.25
C ALA A 182 -3.29 5.47 8.46
N VAL A 183 -3.32 4.91 9.68
CA VAL A 183 -3.47 5.67 10.93
C VAL A 183 -2.33 6.67 11.11
N ASP A 184 -1.09 6.22 10.92
CA ASP A 184 0.06 7.11 11.07
C ASP A 184 0.11 8.14 9.92
N GLY A 185 -0.17 7.73 8.69
CA GLY A 185 -0.17 8.62 7.52
C GLY A 185 -1.09 9.81 7.70
N VAL A 186 -2.36 9.57 8.08
CA VAL A 186 -3.31 10.67 8.33
C VAL A 186 -2.89 11.51 9.55
N SER A 187 -2.29 10.89 10.57
CA SER A 187 -1.80 11.59 11.76
C SER A 187 -0.62 12.52 11.46
N TYR A 188 0.20 12.19 10.46
CA TYR A 188 1.25 13.05 9.92
C TYR A 188 0.74 14.09 8.92
N GLY A 189 -0.54 14.06 8.56
CA GLY A 189 -1.16 15.05 7.66
C GLY A 189 -1.08 14.70 6.18
N TYR A 190 -0.81 13.46 5.81
CA TYR A 190 -0.85 13.00 4.43
C TYR A 190 -2.29 12.69 3.97
N HIS A 191 -2.59 12.94 2.70
CA HIS A 191 -3.69 12.27 2.03
C HIS A 191 -3.33 10.78 1.93
N VAL A 192 -4.16 9.94 2.53
CA VAL A 192 -3.95 8.48 2.53
C VAL A 192 -4.93 7.85 1.56
N ILE A 193 -4.39 7.21 0.54
CA ILE A 193 -5.16 6.51 -0.50
C ILE A 193 -4.82 5.02 -0.45
N VAL A 194 -5.83 4.18 -0.46
CA VAL A 194 -5.66 2.72 -0.50
C VAL A 194 -6.40 2.18 -1.72
N PRO A 195 -5.68 1.81 -2.80
CA PRO A 195 -6.30 1.09 -3.91
C PRO A 195 -6.75 -0.28 -3.43
N GLU A 196 -8.06 -0.54 -3.42
CA GLU A 196 -8.66 -1.73 -2.80
C GLU A 196 -8.03 -3.04 -3.31
N GLU A 197 -7.84 -3.15 -4.62
CA GLU A 197 -7.30 -4.35 -5.26
C GLU A 197 -5.77 -4.52 -5.05
N CYS A 198 -5.10 -3.50 -4.50
CA CYS A 198 -3.66 -3.51 -4.23
C CYS A 198 -3.31 -3.84 -2.77
N VAL A 199 -4.28 -4.23 -1.97
CA VAL A 199 -4.07 -4.67 -0.59
C VAL A 199 -4.70 -6.03 -0.36
N SER A 200 -4.16 -6.79 0.58
CA SER A 200 -4.64 -8.14 0.86
C SER A 200 -4.39 -8.57 2.29
N ASP A 201 -5.08 -9.62 2.70
CA ASP A 201 -4.95 -10.23 4.02
C ASP A 201 -5.09 -11.75 3.92
N ARG A 202 -4.83 -12.46 5.03
CA ARG A 202 -4.98 -13.93 5.14
C ARG A 202 -6.43 -14.40 5.21
N ALA A 203 -7.33 -13.50 5.59
CA ALA A 203 -8.74 -13.80 5.78
C ALA A 203 -9.60 -12.59 5.40
N GLU A 204 -10.76 -12.87 4.80
CA GLU A 204 -11.69 -11.85 4.31
C GLU A 204 -12.25 -10.98 5.44
N GLY A 205 -12.67 -11.55 6.57
CA GLY A 205 -13.25 -10.79 7.66
C GLY A 205 -12.36 -9.65 8.17
N PRO A 206 -11.11 -9.90 8.59
CA PRO A 206 -10.16 -8.85 8.95
C PRO A 206 -9.84 -7.88 7.82
N HIS A 207 -9.76 -8.37 6.58
CA HIS A 207 -9.51 -7.56 5.39
C HIS A 207 -10.58 -6.47 5.23
N TYR A 208 -11.84 -6.87 5.06
CA TYR A 208 -12.94 -5.94 4.83
C TYR A 208 -13.22 -5.05 6.04
N ALA A 209 -13.16 -5.58 7.27
CA ALA A 209 -13.29 -4.77 8.47
C ALA A 209 -12.25 -3.64 8.52
N SER A 210 -11.03 -3.93 8.08
CA SER A 210 -9.96 -2.92 8.05
C SER A 210 -10.10 -1.93 6.91
N LEU A 211 -10.55 -2.35 5.73
CA LEU A 211 -10.89 -1.44 4.65
C LEU A 211 -12.02 -0.49 5.06
N PHE A 212 -13.06 -1.00 5.74
CA PHE A 212 -14.11 -0.17 6.31
C PHE A 212 -13.57 0.87 7.30
N ASP A 213 -12.73 0.43 8.26
CA ASP A 213 -12.12 1.34 9.24
C ASP A 213 -11.25 2.41 8.58
N ILE A 214 -10.45 2.02 7.59
CA ILE A 214 -9.59 2.95 6.84
C ILE A 214 -10.48 3.97 6.12
N ASN A 215 -11.45 3.51 5.35
CA ASN A 215 -12.32 4.37 4.56
C ASN A 215 -13.16 5.32 5.43
N ALA A 216 -13.55 4.85 6.61
CA ALA A 216 -14.35 5.66 7.51
C ALA A 216 -13.57 6.72 8.28
N LYS A 217 -12.23 6.54 8.48
CA LYS A 217 -11.52 7.30 9.53
C LYS A 217 -10.10 7.76 9.14
N TYR A 218 -9.40 7.04 8.26
CA TYR A 218 -7.95 7.20 8.14
C TYR A 218 -7.45 7.49 6.73
N GLY A 219 -8.29 7.27 5.71
CA GLY A 219 -7.91 7.49 4.32
C GLY A 219 -9.02 7.05 3.38
N ASP A 220 -8.86 7.31 2.11
CA ASP A 220 -9.85 6.95 1.10
C ASP A 220 -9.49 5.58 0.49
N VAL A 221 -10.41 4.63 0.57
CA VAL A 221 -10.32 3.35 -0.13
C VAL A 221 -10.99 3.52 -1.48
N LEU A 222 -10.22 3.37 -2.55
CA LEU A 222 -10.67 3.67 -3.91
C LEU A 222 -10.35 2.49 -4.85
N PRO A 223 -11.11 2.32 -5.94
CA PRO A 223 -10.73 1.41 -7.01
C PRO A 223 -9.35 1.76 -7.59
N LEU A 224 -8.56 0.76 -7.95
CA LEU A 224 -7.26 0.96 -8.62
C LEU A 224 -7.39 1.85 -9.86
N ALA A 225 -8.49 1.71 -10.62
CA ALA A 225 -8.73 2.51 -11.82
C ALA A 225 -8.69 4.01 -11.56
N GLU A 226 -9.27 4.49 -10.45
CA GLU A 226 -9.26 5.91 -10.08
C GLU A 226 -7.85 6.41 -9.72
N VAL A 227 -7.05 5.56 -9.09
CA VAL A 227 -5.65 5.90 -8.78
C VAL A 227 -4.80 5.99 -10.06
N LEU A 228 -5.04 5.12 -11.02
CA LEU A 228 -4.37 5.17 -12.33
C LEU A 228 -4.77 6.43 -13.11
N GLU A 229 -6.06 6.76 -13.14
CA GLU A 229 -6.56 8.00 -13.74
C GLU A 229 -5.94 9.23 -13.08
N TYR A 230 -5.85 9.25 -11.75
CA TYR A 230 -5.17 10.33 -11.04
C TYR A 230 -3.70 10.45 -11.44
N PHE A 231 -2.95 9.35 -11.58
CA PHE A 231 -1.55 9.40 -12.03
C PHE A 231 -1.42 10.00 -13.43
N ASP A 232 -2.36 9.70 -14.34
CA ASP A 232 -2.38 10.27 -15.69
C ASP A 232 -2.60 11.80 -15.71
N THR A 233 -3.19 12.37 -14.65
CA THR A 233 -3.39 13.82 -14.52
C THR A 233 -2.15 14.56 -14.03
N LEU A 234 -1.14 13.84 -13.52
CA LEU A 234 0.03 14.45 -12.93
C LEU A 234 0.92 15.13 -13.99
N PRO A 235 1.56 16.26 -13.64
CA PRO A 235 2.51 16.92 -14.54
C PRO A 235 3.64 15.96 -14.95
N LYS A 236 3.92 15.87 -16.24
CA LYS A 236 4.97 14.99 -16.79
C LYS A 236 6.41 15.43 -16.47
N ASP A 237 6.61 16.68 -16.09
CA ASP A 237 7.93 17.19 -15.64
C ASP A 237 7.98 17.22 -14.12
N ARG A 238 8.22 16.06 -13.55
CA ARG A 238 8.40 15.86 -12.11
C ARG A 238 9.85 15.67 -11.70
N SER A 239 10.79 16.11 -12.53
CA SER A 239 12.20 16.11 -12.14
C SER A 239 12.27 16.66 -10.70
N VAL A 240 12.56 15.78 -9.76
CA VAL A 240 12.90 16.19 -8.39
C VAL A 240 14.06 17.17 -8.59
N ARG A 241 13.79 18.44 -8.41
CA ARG A 241 14.87 19.40 -8.27
C ARG A 241 15.56 18.96 -6.97
N MET A 242 16.56 18.08 -7.12
CA MET A 242 17.61 18.00 -6.13
C MET A 242 18.18 19.41 -6.08
N SER A 243 17.69 20.20 -5.13
CA SER A 243 18.35 21.45 -4.77
C SER A 243 19.74 21.04 -4.32
N THR A 244 20.68 21.10 -5.22
CA THR A 244 22.09 21.24 -4.87
C THR A 244 22.20 22.61 -4.22
N ALA A 245 21.87 22.65 -2.92
CA ALA A 245 22.31 23.78 -2.11
C ALA A 245 23.84 23.71 -2.06
N GLY A 246 24.49 24.66 -2.77
CA GLY A 246 25.89 24.93 -2.66
C GLY A 246 26.26 25.49 -1.27
#